data_43abbcd9d5b8589f11a9fcd9b8a51100
#
_entry.id   43abbcd9d5b8589f11a9fcd9b8a51100
#
_cell.length_a   1.000
_cell.length_b   1.000
_cell.length_c   1.000
_cell.angle_alpha   90.00
_cell.angle_beta   90.00
_cell.angle_gamma   90.00
#
_symmetry.space_group_name_H-M   'P 1'
#
loop_
_entity.id
_entity.type
_entity.pdbx_description
1 polymer ?
#
loop_
_entity_poly.entity_id
_entity_poly.type
_entity_poly.pdbx_seq_one_letter_code
_entity_poly.pdbx_strand_id
1 'polypeptide(L)'
;DKGGYTIEIQQHPGETLDDYYTRLGAEGAEIDASYQNITLADIESVLRRLNQFSNDKRDVIWCLLNSDFPSPFANATGYSIAEGASIAQIGSYVGILMRHGGKLDREGRDYWVKPLIDEIAAIERVTFSDGVFVSGHLKAKSPNSAYRLTDAFKRLLVSVETDHFAESLEEYIRNVDQRLAVFAELERASRENIGISGHKRLIQDSINVYAQTFLPGYIPLFTDFADGDRVTEEERAALDQYGIVFGTIDDMWPDAILYNPAEEKLWFIEAVTSDGEADLHKVEGLQTICNNSGKIYGGTTTTYETWKCLASRQQSENNLAPGTYIWIRECPNKHFKVC
;
A
#
# COMPACT_ATOMS: atom_id res chain seq x y z
N ASP A 1 13.49 45.11 -0.55
CA ASP A 1 12.49 44.43 -1.38
C ASP A 1 13.18 43.40 -2.24
N LYS A 2 13.35 42.18 -1.74
CA LYS A 2 13.65 41.02 -2.59
C LYS A 2 12.29 40.51 -3.07
N GLY A 3 11.92 40.87 -4.30
CA GLY A 3 10.79 40.25 -4.99
C GLY A 3 11.02 38.72 -4.99
N GLY A 4 10.26 38.01 -4.17
CA GLY A 4 10.32 36.56 -4.12
C GLY A 4 9.80 36.00 -5.43
N TYR A 5 10.69 35.54 -6.29
CA TYR A 5 10.33 34.71 -7.41
C TYR A 5 9.88 33.37 -6.82
N THR A 6 8.60 33.05 -6.99
CA THR A 6 8.09 31.72 -6.66
C THR A 6 8.53 30.79 -7.78
N ILE A 7 9.38 29.80 -7.46
CA ILE A 7 9.83 28.79 -8.42
C ILE A 7 8.61 27.93 -8.78
N GLU A 8 8.38 27.75 -10.08
CA GLU A 8 7.31 26.89 -10.56
C GLU A 8 7.77 25.42 -10.52
N ILE A 9 7.29 24.68 -9.52
CA ILE A 9 7.65 23.26 -9.33
C ILE A 9 6.86 22.29 -10.22
N GLN A 10 5.93 22.78 -11.05
CA GLN A 10 5.23 21.92 -12.01
C GLN A 10 6.10 21.68 -13.24
N GLN A 11 6.04 20.45 -13.78
CA GLN A 11 6.68 20.11 -15.03
C GLN A 11 5.92 20.75 -16.20
N HIS A 12 6.63 21.40 -17.12
CA HIS A 12 6.03 22.01 -18.27
C HIS A 12 5.62 20.97 -19.33
N PRO A 13 4.58 21.25 -20.15
CA PRO A 13 4.21 20.35 -21.23
C PRO A 13 5.37 20.09 -22.19
N GLY A 14 5.70 18.82 -22.40
CA GLY A 14 6.79 18.39 -23.28
C GLY A 14 8.20 18.45 -22.67
N GLU A 15 8.33 18.94 -21.44
CA GLU A 15 9.60 18.95 -20.71
C GLU A 15 9.98 17.51 -20.30
N THR A 16 11.23 17.11 -20.56
CA THR A 16 11.72 15.84 -20.03
C THR A 16 12.04 15.96 -18.53
N LEU A 17 12.15 14.84 -17.81
CA LEU A 17 12.54 14.87 -16.40
C LEU A 17 13.93 15.49 -16.21
N ASP A 18 14.85 15.23 -17.10
CA ASP A 18 16.20 15.80 -17.05
C ASP A 18 16.17 17.32 -17.23
N ASP A 19 15.40 17.83 -18.21
CA ASP A 19 15.23 19.27 -18.45
C ASP A 19 14.51 19.93 -17.25
N TYR A 20 13.48 19.28 -16.72
CA TYR A 20 12.72 19.74 -15.57
C TYR A 20 13.63 19.99 -14.33
N TYR A 21 14.41 18.99 -13.93
CA TYR A 21 15.32 19.15 -12.79
C TYR A 21 16.50 20.09 -13.09
N THR A 22 16.94 20.18 -14.35
CA THR A 22 17.94 21.17 -14.77
C THR A 22 17.39 22.60 -14.63
N ARG A 23 16.16 22.82 -15.09
CA ARG A 23 15.47 24.12 -14.95
C ARG A 23 15.32 24.50 -13.49
N LEU A 24 14.79 23.59 -12.65
CA LEU A 24 14.61 23.85 -11.22
C LEU A 24 15.94 24.24 -10.54
N GLY A 25 17.01 23.53 -10.84
CA GLY A 25 18.35 23.87 -10.32
C GLY A 25 18.83 25.24 -10.80
N ALA A 26 18.60 25.59 -12.06
CA ALA A 26 18.95 26.89 -12.63
C ALA A 26 18.12 28.05 -12.03
N GLU A 27 16.88 27.81 -11.69
CA GLU A 27 15.98 28.75 -11.02
C GLU A 27 16.27 28.88 -9.52
N GLY A 28 17.21 28.08 -8.98
CA GLY A 28 17.63 28.14 -7.59
C GLY A 28 16.70 27.37 -6.63
N ALA A 29 16.07 26.31 -7.11
CA ALA A 29 15.32 25.40 -6.23
C ALA A 29 16.28 24.80 -5.20
N GLU A 30 16.00 25.03 -3.94
CA GLU A 30 16.77 24.50 -2.82
C GLU A 30 16.17 23.16 -2.37
N ILE A 31 17.03 22.24 -1.95
CA ILE A 31 16.65 21.02 -1.28
C ILE A 31 16.57 21.33 0.21
N ASP A 32 15.45 21.04 0.83
CA ASP A 32 15.25 21.30 2.25
C ASP A 32 16.29 20.57 3.12
N ALA A 33 16.58 21.12 4.29
CA ALA A 33 17.49 20.48 5.24
C ALA A 33 16.88 19.25 5.92
N SER A 34 15.55 19.13 5.90
CA SER A 34 14.79 17.98 6.42
C SER A 34 13.47 17.82 5.69
N TYR A 35 13.04 16.58 5.51
CA TYR A 35 11.68 16.22 5.08
C TYR A 35 11.01 15.40 6.17
N GLN A 36 9.78 15.77 6.55
CA GLN A 36 9.01 15.06 7.58
C GLN A 36 9.79 14.89 8.91
N ASN A 37 10.59 15.90 9.27
CA ASN A 37 11.52 15.92 10.40
C ASN A 37 12.66 14.88 10.32
N ILE A 38 12.99 14.38 9.14
CA ILE A 38 14.09 13.45 8.88
C ILE A 38 15.19 14.20 8.16
N THR A 39 16.43 14.02 8.58
CA THR A 39 17.63 14.59 7.97
C THR A 39 18.43 13.54 7.19
N LEU A 40 19.37 14.00 6.35
CA LEU A 40 20.33 13.08 5.69
C LEU A 40 21.18 12.29 6.71
N ALA A 41 21.49 12.89 7.86
CA ALA A 41 22.23 12.21 8.93
C ALA A 41 21.43 11.06 9.56
N ASP A 42 20.14 11.23 9.74
CA ASP A 42 19.25 10.17 10.25
C ASP A 42 19.21 8.98 9.30
N ILE A 43 19.07 9.25 8.00
CA ILE A 43 19.10 8.21 6.96
C ILE A 43 20.43 7.47 6.97
N GLU A 44 21.55 8.20 7.03
CA GLU A 44 22.89 7.61 7.09
C GLU A 44 23.04 6.73 8.34
N SER A 45 22.61 7.22 9.51
CA SER A 45 22.66 6.48 10.78
C SER A 45 21.91 5.15 10.66
N VAL A 46 20.69 5.16 10.15
CA VAL A 46 19.88 3.95 9.97
C VAL A 46 20.53 3.00 8.97
N LEU A 47 20.95 3.50 7.80
CA LEU A 47 21.56 2.66 6.76
C LEU A 47 22.86 1.99 7.23
N ARG A 48 23.67 2.68 8.03
CA ARG A 48 24.87 2.08 8.63
C ARG A 48 24.53 0.95 9.60
N ARG A 49 23.51 1.15 10.44
CA ARG A 49 23.03 0.11 11.36
C ARG A 49 22.45 -1.11 10.66
N LEU A 50 21.84 -0.91 9.49
CA LEU A 50 21.30 -1.98 8.64
C LEU A 50 22.35 -2.57 7.67
N ASN A 51 23.60 -2.12 7.73
CA ASN A 51 24.69 -2.51 6.82
C ASN A 51 24.37 -2.27 5.33
N GLN A 52 23.63 -1.19 5.06
CA GLN A 52 23.13 -0.81 3.72
C GLN A 52 23.64 0.55 3.23
N PHE A 53 24.55 1.19 3.96
CA PHE A 53 24.96 2.54 3.62
C PHE A 53 25.73 2.62 2.29
N SER A 54 25.27 3.50 1.42
CA SER A 54 26.01 4.15 0.36
C SER A 54 25.42 5.55 0.11
N ASN A 55 26.18 6.45 -0.51
CA ASN A 55 25.66 7.78 -0.84
C ASN A 55 24.43 7.68 -1.77
N ASP A 56 24.45 6.76 -2.73
CA ASP A 56 23.33 6.58 -3.65
C ASP A 56 22.06 6.16 -2.92
N LYS A 57 22.15 5.16 -2.03
CA LYS A 57 21.01 4.67 -1.23
C LYS A 57 20.47 5.76 -0.30
N ARG A 58 21.35 6.53 0.36
CA ARG A 58 20.95 7.66 1.21
C ARG A 58 20.17 8.69 0.40
N ASP A 59 20.70 9.10 -0.73
CA ASP A 59 20.13 10.17 -1.55
C ASP A 59 18.84 9.71 -2.26
N VAL A 60 18.71 8.42 -2.59
CA VAL A 60 17.46 7.81 -3.07
C VAL A 60 16.36 7.85 -2.00
N ILE A 61 16.69 7.50 -0.76
CA ILE A 61 15.74 7.60 0.35
C ILE A 61 15.33 9.06 0.56
N TRP A 62 16.28 9.99 0.49
CA TRP A 62 16.01 11.42 0.57
C TRP A 62 15.02 11.90 -0.49
N CYS A 63 15.24 11.50 -1.75
CA CYS A 63 14.30 11.77 -2.83
C CYS A 63 12.89 11.26 -2.50
N LEU A 64 12.78 10.04 -1.99
CA LEU A 64 11.50 9.41 -1.67
C LEU A 64 10.82 9.93 -0.37
N LEU A 65 11.46 10.83 0.36
CA LEU A 65 10.83 11.59 1.45
C LEU A 65 10.20 12.90 0.98
N ASN A 66 10.54 13.35 -0.25
CA ASN A 66 10.12 14.65 -0.74
C ASN A 66 8.62 14.71 -0.97
N SER A 67 7.93 15.50 -0.16
CA SER A 67 6.48 15.76 -0.23
C SER A 67 6.14 17.03 -1.04
N ASP A 68 7.11 17.80 -1.47
CA ASP A 68 6.91 19.12 -2.08
C ASP A 68 6.86 19.05 -3.60
N PHE A 69 7.67 18.17 -4.20
CA PHE A 69 7.68 17.99 -5.66
C PHE A 69 6.58 17.01 -6.11
N PRO A 70 5.92 17.32 -7.23
CA PRO A 70 4.87 16.47 -7.77
C PRO A 70 5.39 15.12 -8.27
N SER A 71 4.55 14.11 -8.19
CA SER A 71 4.80 12.82 -8.83
C SER A 71 4.83 12.96 -10.38
N PRO A 72 5.69 12.21 -11.10
CA PRO A 72 5.87 12.37 -12.55
C PRO A 72 4.74 11.80 -13.40
N PHE A 73 3.76 11.16 -12.80
CA PHE A 73 2.68 10.49 -13.52
C PHE A 73 1.59 11.49 -13.94
N ALA A 74 1.23 11.52 -15.23
CA ALA A 74 0.35 12.52 -15.84
C ALA A 74 -1.00 12.71 -15.14
N ASN A 75 -1.55 11.66 -14.54
CA ASN A 75 -2.84 11.69 -13.85
C ASN A 75 -2.70 11.67 -12.32
N ALA A 76 -1.48 11.82 -11.79
CA ALA A 76 -1.20 11.80 -10.35
C ALA A 76 -1.40 13.19 -9.71
N THR A 77 -2.45 13.92 -10.11
CA THR A 77 -2.73 15.25 -9.56
C THR A 77 -2.91 15.21 -8.04
N GLY A 78 -2.12 16.02 -7.34
CA GLY A 78 -2.12 16.09 -5.88
C GLY A 78 -1.25 15.03 -5.19
N TYR A 79 -0.53 14.19 -5.94
CA TYR A 79 0.45 13.26 -5.41
C TYR A 79 1.86 13.84 -5.51
N SER A 80 2.66 13.60 -4.48
CA SER A 80 4.08 13.98 -4.40
C SER A 80 5.01 12.81 -4.75
N ILE A 81 6.30 13.10 -4.89
CA ILE A 81 7.35 12.08 -5.02
C ILE A 81 7.28 11.05 -3.89
N ALA A 82 6.99 11.50 -2.66
CA ALA A 82 6.92 10.63 -1.48
C ALA A 82 5.84 9.55 -1.57
N GLU A 83 4.81 9.76 -2.40
CA GLU A 83 3.71 8.81 -2.61
C GLU A 83 3.97 7.85 -3.75
N GLY A 84 4.85 8.23 -4.70
CA GLY A 84 5.28 7.35 -5.77
C GLY A 84 6.15 8.04 -6.80
N ALA A 85 7.37 7.55 -7.00
CA ALA A 85 8.32 8.05 -7.98
C ALA A 85 8.82 6.94 -8.91
N SER A 86 8.98 7.27 -10.19
CA SER A 86 9.62 6.35 -11.15
C SER A 86 11.14 6.30 -10.94
N ILE A 87 11.78 5.23 -11.42
CA ILE A 87 13.25 5.13 -11.43
C ILE A 87 13.89 6.31 -12.17
N ALA A 88 13.27 6.74 -13.27
CA ALA A 88 13.78 7.88 -14.06
C ALA A 88 13.73 9.18 -13.23
N GLN A 89 12.64 9.41 -12.51
CA GLN A 89 12.52 10.59 -11.64
C GLN A 89 13.53 10.57 -10.50
N ILE A 90 13.66 9.43 -9.80
CA ILE A 90 14.65 9.28 -8.73
C ILE A 90 16.07 9.58 -9.26
N GLY A 91 16.41 8.97 -10.41
CA GLY A 91 17.74 9.16 -11.01
C GLY A 91 18.03 10.61 -11.42
N SER A 92 17.06 11.28 -12.01
CA SER A 92 17.21 12.70 -12.43
C SER A 92 17.18 13.64 -11.23
N TYR A 93 16.31 13.44 -10.25
CA TYR A 93 16.27 14.22 -9.01
C TYR A 93 17.62 14.17 -8.27
N VAL A 94 18.09 12.95 -7.99
CA VAL A 94 19.35 12.77 -7.22
C VAL A 94 20.55 13.26 -8.01
N GLY A 95 20.69 12.89 -9.27
CA GLY A 95 21.88 13.23 -10.05
C GLY A 95 21.93 14.70 -10.45
N ILE A 96 20.83 15.25 -10.94
CA ILE A 96 20.79 16.59 -11.52
C ILE A 96 20.51 17.66 -10.46
N LEU A 97 19.38 17.53 -9.74
CA LEU A 97 18.97 18.55 -8.79
C LEU A 97 19.80 18.51 -7.50
N MET A 98 19.93 17.32 -6.90
CA MET A 98 20.58 17.19 -5.59
C MET A 98 22.11 17.28 -5.66
N ARG A 99 22.72 16.66 -6.68
CA ARG A 99 24.19 16.59 -6.81
C ARG A 99 24.78 17.55 -7.85
N HIS A 100 23.94 18.27 -8.59
CA HIS A 100 24.35 19.18 -9.65
C HIS A 100 25.26 18.53 -10.72
N GLY A 101 24.99 17.25 -11.01
CA GLY A 101 25.75 16.42 -11.94
C GLY A 101 24.88 15.79 -13.03
N GLY A 102 25.33 14.64 -13.55
CA GLY A 102 24.51 13.81 -14.43
C GLY A 102 23.55 12.95 -13.62
N LYS A 103 22.42 12.58 -14.22
CA LYS A 103 21.46 11.64 -13.60
C LYS A 103 22.14 10.34 -13.17
N LEU A 104 21.59 9.69 -12.15
CA LEU A 104 22.05 8.35 -11.78
C LEU A 104 21.84 7.36 -12.93
N ASP A 105 22.83 6.49 -13.10
CA ASP A 105 22.75 5.45 -14.13
C ASP A 105 21.55 4.52 -13.86
N ARG A 106 20.71 4.40 -14.87
CA ARG A 106 19.50 3.57 -14.80
C ARG A 106 19.81 2.08 -14.64
N GLU A 107 20.93 1.62 -15.15
CA GLU A 107 21.40 0.25 -14.95
C GLU A 107 21.90 0.03 -13.51
N GLY A 108 22.33 1.09 -12.85
CA GLY A 108 22.74 1.09 -11.45
C GLY A 108 21.60 0.89 -10.43
N ARG A 109 20.31 0.90 -10.87
CA ARG A 109 19.17 0.67 -9.96
C ARG A 109 19.31 -0.60 -9.12
N ASP A 110 19.98 -1.63 -9.64
CA ASP A 110 20.23 -2.88 -8.93
C ASP A 110 21.13 -2.69 -7.72
N TYR A 111 21.87 -1.56 -7.64
CA TYR A 111 22.75 -1.21 -6.53
C TYR A 111 22.15 -0.18 -5.56
N TRP A 112 21.28 0.72 -6.03
CA TRP A 112 20.78 1.80 -5.18
C TRP A 112 19.29 1.72 -4.83
N VAL A 113 18.45 0.95 -5.52
CA VAL A 113 17.05 0.70 -5.13
C VAL A 113 16.81 -0.75 -4.71
N LYS A 114 17.27 -1.71 -5.51
CA LYS A 114 16.95 -3.12 -5.30
C LYS A 114 17.34 -3.66 -3.92
N PRO A 115 18.53 -3.36 -3.36
CA PRO A 115 18.86 -3.82 -2.01
C PRO A 115 17.93 -3.20 -0.94
N LEU A 116 17.47 -1.97 -1.13
CA LEU A 116 16.52 -1.32 -0.21
C LEU A 116 15.15 -1.97 -0.25
N ILE A 117 14.80 -2.64 -1.34
CA ILE A 117 13.55 -3.40 -1.48
C ILE A 117 13.75 -4.83 -0.95
N ASP A 118 14.71 -5.55 -1.52
CA ASP A 118 14.80 -7.02 -1.43
C ASP A 118 15.54 -7.48 -0.17
N GLU A 119 16.38 -6.64 0.45
CA GLU A 119 17.13 -7.00 1.63
C GLU A 119 16.60 -6.42 2.94
N ILE A 120 16.08 -5.19 2.91
CA ILE A 120 15.63 -4.52 4.12
C ILE A 120 14.18 -4.05 4.09
N ALA A 121 13.45 -4.23 2.99
CA ALA A 121 12.07 -3.80 2.83
C ALA A 121 11.82 -2.31 3.21
N ALA A 122 12.78 -1.43 2.89
CA ALA A 122 12.68 0.01 3.13
C ALA A 122 11.82 0.70 2.05
N ILE A 123 11.88 0.19 0.82
CA ILE A 123 11.13 0.69 -0.33
C ILE A 123 10.14 -0.38 -0.76
N GLU A 124 8.93 0.02 -1.09
CA GLU A 124 7.95 -0.85 -1.74
C GLU A 124 7.74 -0.44 -3.21
N ARG A 125 7.39 -1.44 -4.02
CA ARG A 125 6.96 -1.26 -5.40
C ARG A 125 5.50 -0.89 -5.42
N VAL A 126 5.13 0.13 -6.20
CA VAL A 126 3.75 0.55 -6.40
C VAL A 126 3.46 0.73 -7.89
N THR A 127 2.20 0.60 -8.26
CA THR A 127 1.72 0.85 -9.62
C THR A 127 0.72 1.99 -9.58
N PHE A 128 0.86 2.96 -10.48
CA PHE A 128 -0.16 3.99 -10.68
C PHE A 128 -1.26 3.43 -11.58
N SER A 129 -2.47 3.28 -11.04
CA SER A 129 -3.64 2.73 -11.74
C SER A 129 -4.89 3.47 -11.29
N ASP A 130 -5.75 3.81 -12.24
CA ASP A 130 -7.04 4.46 -11.98
C ASP A 130 -6.94 5.72 -11.10
N GLY A 131 -5.85 6.49 -11.29
CA GLY A 131 -5.61 7.74 -10.58
C GLY A 131 -5.01 7.58 -9.18
N VAL A 132 -4.59 6.38 -8.77
CA VAL A 132 -4.03 6.10 -7.44
C VAL A 132 -2.78 5.21 -7.51
N PHE A 133 -1.92 5.29 -6.48
CA PHE A 133 -0.81 4.37 -6.31
C PHE A 133 -1.26 3.15 -5.49
N VAL A 134 -1.18 1.97 -6.10
CA VAL A 134 -1.47 0.69 -5.44
C VAL A 134 -0.20 -0.13 -5.27
N SER A 135 -0.09 -0.86 -4.17
CA SER A 135 1.09 -1.70 -3.89
C SER A 135 1.25 -2.83 -4.90
N GLY A 136 2.50 -3.14 -5.26
CA GLY A 136 2.88 -4.16 -6.23
C GLY A 136 3.13 -3.62 -7.64
N HIS A 137 3.88 -4.40 -8.45
CA HIS A 137 4.12 -4.12 -9.88
C HIS A 137 3.41 -5.16 -10.73
N LEU A 138 2.62 -4.70 -11.71
CA LEU A 138 2.04 -5.58 -12.74
C LEU A 138 3.11 -6.17 -13.65
N LYS A 139 4.11 -5.36 -14.05
CA LYS A 139 5.26 -5.76 -14.87
C LYS A 139 6.46 -4.90 -14.49
N ALA A 140 7.66 -5.49 -14.46
CA ALA A 140 8.90 -4.81 -14.10
C ALA A 140 9.25 -3.58 -14.98
N LYS A 141 8.72 -3.49 -16.19
CA LYS A 141 8.95 -2.39 -17.14
C LYS A 141 7.67 -1.62 -17.47
N SER A 142 6.64 -1.70 -16.64
CA SER A 142 5.43 -0.91 -16.85
C SER A 142 5.76 0.59 -16.71
N PRO A 143 5.26 1.47 -17.60
CA PRO A 143 5.40 2.91 -17.45
C PRO A 143 4.72 3.45 -16.19
N ASN A 144 3.80 2.69 -15.60
CA ASN A 144 3.07 3.04 -14.38
C ASN A 144 3.75 2.52 -13.10
N SER A 145 4.91 1.86 -13.21
CA SER A 145 5.67 1.37 -12.06
C SER A 145 6.36 2.50 -11.32
N ALA A 146 6.19 2.55 -10.03
CA ALA A 146 6.79 3.53 -9.12
C ALA A 146 7.29 2.88 -7.83
N TYR A 147 7.95 3.69 -7.03
CA TYR A 147 8.58 3.31 -5.77
C TYR A 147 8.24 4.34 -4.70
N ARG A 148 8.05 3.90 -3.47
CA ARG A 148 7.91 4.77 -2.29
C ARG A 148 8.53 4.11 -1.07
N LEU A 149 8.80 4.90 -0.03
CA LEU A 149 9.25 4.35 1.25
C LEU A 149 8.09 3.65 1.96
N THR A 150 8.39 2.53 2.63
CA THR A 150 7.43 1.89 3.51
C THR A 150 7.19 2.70 4.76
N ASP A 151 5.97 2.65 5.30
CA ASP A 151 5.67 3.33 6.57
C ASP A 151 6.50 2.79 7.73
N ALA A 152 6.85 1.49 7.69
CA ALA A 152 7.71 0.90 8.70
C ALA A 152 9.11 1.55 8.69
N PHE A 153 9.67 1.78 7.51
CA PHE A 153 10.97 2.43 7.38
C PHE A 153 10.91 3.92 7.75
N LYS A 154 9.84 4.63 7.35
CA LYS A 154 9.63 6.03 7.77
C LYS A 154 9.56 6.16 9.30
N ARG A 155 8.81 5.26 9.98
CA ARG A 155 8.77 5.25 11.45
C ARG A 155 10.13 4.99 12.08
N LEU A 156 10.93 4.09 11.49
CA LEU A 156 12.29 3.86 11.95
C LEU A 156 13.16 5.11 11.82
N LEU A 157 13.09 5.83 10.69
CA LEU A 157 13.82 7.08 10.50
C LEU A 157 13.43 8.14 11.52
N VAL A 158 12.14 8.33 11.78
CA VAL A 158 11.64 9.29 12.79
C VAL A 158 12.11 8.93 14.21
N SER A 159 12.35 7.65 14.50
CA SER A 159 12.77 7.21 15.84
C SER A 159 14.25 7.53 16.16
N VAL A 160 15.06 7.91 15.17
CA VAL A 160 16.53 8.11 15.35
C VAL A 160 16.87 9.06 16.48
N GLU A 161 16.13 10.16 16.60
CA GLU A 161 16.33 11.18 17.62
C GLU A 161 15.61 10.88 18.96
N THR A 162 15.10 9.65 19.14
CA THR A 162 14.37 9.25 20.34
C THR A 162 15.15 8.22 21.15
N ASP A 163 14.85 8.12 22.46
CA ASP A 163 15.41 7.10 23.36
C ASP A 163 15.00 5.66 22.97
N HIS A 164 13.98 5.51 22.10
CA HIS A 164 13.45 4.22 21.63
C HIS A 164 14.09 3.73 20.33
N PHE A 165 15.07 4.43 19.78
CA PHE A 165 15.65 4.05 18.49
C PHE A 165 16.19 2.62 18.44
N ALA A 166 16.90 2.20 19.48
CA ALA A 166 17.47 0.86 19.53
C ALA A 166 16.37 -0.23 19.48
N GLU A 167 15.30 -0.06 20.23
CA GLU A 167 14.14 -0.95 20.25
C GLU A 167 13.42 -0.96 18.88
N SER A 168 13.19 0.21 18.30
CA SER A 168 12.59 0.38 16.98
C SER A 168 13.40 -0.30 15.88
N LEU A 169 14.73 -0.22 15.97
CA LEU A 169 15.64 -0.86 15.02
C LEU A 169 15.58 -2.40 15.15
N GLU A 170 15.60 -2.93 16.36
CA GLU A 170 15.49 -4.37 16.61
C GLU A 170 14.14 -4.92 16.12
N GLU A 171 13.06 -4.22 16.39
CA GLU A 171 11.73 -4.56 15.89
C GLU A 171 11.68 -4.51 14.36
N TYR A 172 12.26 -3.48 13.77
CA TYR A 172 12.34 -3.34 12.31
C TYR A 172 13.07 -4.54 11.68
N ILE A 173 14.24 -4.91 12.20
CA ILE A 173 15.04 -6.04 11.70
C ILE A 173 14.27 -7.36 11.85
N ARG A 174 13.67 -7.59 13.01
CA ARG A 174 12.91 -8.83 13.29
C ARG A 174 11.77 -9.06 12.29
N ASN A 175 11.14 -8.00 11.81
CA ASN A 175 9.98 -8.07 10.94
C ASN A 175 10.31 -7.90 9.44
N VAL A 176 11.59 -7.90 9.04
CA VAL A 176 11.99 -7.77 7.61
C VAL A 176 11.42 -8.90 6.77
N ASP A 177 11.61 -10.15 7.18
CA ASP A 177 11.17 -11.31 6.40
C ASP A 177 9.65 -11.32 6.20
N GLN A 178 8.88 -10.91 7.21
CA GLN A 178 7.43 -10.79 7.11
C GLN A 178 7.02 -9.72 6.09
N ARG A 179 7.70 -8.56 6.08
CA ARG A 179 7.43 -7.52 5.08
C ARG A 179 7.79 -7.96 3.67
N LEU A 180 8.91 -8.66 3.50
CA LEU A 180 9.31 -9.22 2.20
C LEU A 180 8.32 -10.27 1.70
N ALA A 181 7.78 -11.11 2.58
CA ALA A 181 6.73 -12.05 2.22
C ALA A 181 5.46 -11.34 1.74
N VAL A 182 5.05 -10.25 2.41
CA VAL A 182 3.90 -9.42 1.95
C VAL A 182 4.18 -8.82 0.57
N PHE A 183 5.39 -8.32 0.30
CA PHE A 183 5.75 -7.79 -1.02
C PHE A 183 5.66 -8.87 -2.11
N ALA A 184 6.17 -10.07 -1.84
CA ALA A 184 6.10 -11.19 -2.78
C ALA A 184 4.64 -11.56 -3.10
N GLU A 185 3.76 -11.58 -2.11
CA GLU A 185 2.33 -11.85 -2.30
C GLU A 185 1.65 -10.74 -3.12
N LEU A 186 1.94 -9.47 -2.83
CA LEU A 186 1.40 -8.34 -3.60
C LEU A 186 1.83 -8.39 -5.07
N GLU A 187 3.09 -8.74 -5.34
CA GLU A 187 3.58 -8.89 -6.71
C GLU A 187 2.93 -10.09 -7.42
N ARG A 188 2.74 -11.20 -6.70
CA ARG A 188 2.04 -12.37 -7.24
C ARG A 188 0.60 -12.02 -7.59
N ALA A 189 -0.14 -11.44 -6.66
CA ALA A 189 -1.51 -10.99 -6.85
C ALA A 189 -1.63 -10.00 -8.03
N SER A 190 -0.70 -9.05 -8.15
CA SER A 190 -0.67 -8.09 -9.26
C SER A 190 -0.44 -8.76 -10.62
N ARG A 191 0.33 -9.86 -10.68
CA ARG A 191 0.57 -10.61 -11.94
C ARG A 191 -0.62 -11.48 -12.33
N GLU A 192 -1.27 -12.11 -11.37
CA GLU A 192 -2.43 -12.97 -11.58
C GLU A 192 -3.66 -12.15 -12.01
N ASN A 193 -3.77 -10.90 -11.58
CA ASN A 193 -4.90 -10.02 -11.80
C ASN A 193 -4.90 -9.24 -13.12
N ILE A 194 -4.03 -9.58 -14.07
CA ILE A 194 -4.04 -8.95 -15.40
C ILE A 194 -5.36 -9.30 -16.12
N GLY A 195 -6.26 -8.32 -16.22
CA GLY A 195 -7.57 -8.46 -16.87
C GLY A 195 -8.76 -8.70 -15.92
N ILE A 196 -8.55 -8.72 -14.62
CA ILE A 196 -9.62 -8.82 -13.61
C ILE A 196 -10.10 -7.40 -13.24
N SER A 197 -11.39 -7.23 -12.98
CA SER A 197 -11.96 -5.95 -12.53
C SER A 197 -11.34 -5.49 -11.21
N GLY A 198 -11.34 -4.17 -10.95
CA GLY A 198 -10.79 -3.62 -9.70
C GLY A 198 -11.40 -4.24 -8.44
N HIS A 199 -12.72 -4.51 -8.47
CA HIS A 199 -13.43 -5.17 -7.37
C HIS A 199 -12.92 -6.60 -7.12
N LYS A 200 -12.88 -7.44 -8.16
CA LYS A 200 -12.36 -8.83 -8.05
C LYS A 200 -10.92 -8.86 -7.55
N ARG A 201 -10.07 -7.94 -8.04
CA ARG A 201 -8.70 -7.80 -7.58
C ARG A 201 -8.62 -7.46 -6.09
N LEU A 202 -9.48 -6.56 -5.61
CA LEU A 202 -9.52 -6.18 -4.20
C LEU A 202 -9.95 -7.36 -3.32
N ILE A 203 -10.96 -8.15 -3.74
CA ILE A 203 -11.36 -9.39 -3.05
C ILE A 203 -10.17 -10.36 -2.98
N GLN A 204 -9.49 -10.59 -4.10
CA GLN A 204 -8.36 -11.53 -4.17
C GLN A 204 -7.20 -11.11 -3.27
N ASP A 205 -6.85 -9.82 -3.25
CA ASP A 205 -5.81 -9.30 -2.37
C ASP A 205 -6.23 -9.33 -0.90
N SER A 206 -7.53 -9.16 -0.63
CA SER A 206 -8.07 -9.34 0.73
C SER A 206 -7.92 -10.77 1.25
N ILE A 207 -8.00 -11.77 0.37
CA ILE A 207 -7.73 -13.16 0.74
C ILE A 207 -6.23 -13.44 0.83
N ASN A 208 -5.47 -13.06 -0.22
CA ASN A 208 -4.08 -13.49 -0.39
C ASN A 208 -3.09 -12.67 0.43
N VAL A 209 -3.45 -11.43 0.81
CA VAL A 209 -2.57 -10.54 1.56
C VAL A 209 -3.12 -10.26 2.96
N TYR A 210 -4.33 -9.68 3.03
CA TYR A 210 -4.92 -9.31 4.32
C TYR A 210 -5.16 -10.52 5.22
N ALA A 211 -5.89 -11.52 4.73
CA ALA A 211 -6.23 -12.69 5.55
C ALA A 211 -4.99 -13.48 5.96
N GLN A 212 -4.01 -13.64 5.07
CA GLN A 212 -2.76 -14.30 5.39
C GLN A 212 -1.95 -13.59 6.49
N THR A 213 -2.06 -12.25 6.54
CA THR A 213 -1.29 -11.44 7.49
C THR A 213 -2.00 -11.31 8.84
N PHE A 214 -3.31 -11.07 8.85
CA PHE A 214 -4.05 -10.67 10.05
C PHE A 214 -5.02 -11.73 10.58
N LEU A 215 -5.31 -12.77 9.79
CA LEU A 215 -6.26 -13.83 10.13
C LEU A 215 -5.59 -15.22 10.03
N PRO A 216 -4.52 -15.48 10.82
CA PRO A 216 -3.84 -16.77 10.77
C PRO A 216 -4.81 -17.90 11.16
N GLY A 217 -4.78 -18.99 10.40
CA GLY A 217 -5.64 -20.15 10.62
C GLY A 217 -7.03 -20.06 9.96
N TYR A 218 -7.37 -18.94 9.35
CA TYR A 218 -8.59 -18.84 8.54
C TYR A 218 -8.37 -19.37 7.12
N ILE A 219 -9.34 -20.09 6.61
CA ILE A 219 -9.39 -20.61 5.23
C ILE A 219 -10.57 -19.97 4.49
N PRO A 220 -10.42 -19.61 3.20
CA PRO A 220 -11.54 -19.10 2.41
C PRO A 220 -12.53 -20.21 2.10
N LEU A 221 -13.82 -19.97 2.33
CA LEU A 221 -14.92 -20.87 1.97
C LEU A 221 -15.73 -20.34 0.79
N PHE A 222 -15.79 -19.03 0.63
CA PHE A 222 -16.54 -18.35 -0.43
C PHE A 222 -15.84 -17.06 -0.85
N THR A 223 -15.92 -16.76 -2.16
CA THR A 223 -15.44 -15.51 -2.75
C THR A 223 -16.34 -15.11 -3.90
N ASP A 224 -16.82 -13.88 -3.94
CA ASP A 224 -17.66 -13.38 -5.03
C ASP A 224 -16.84 -13.05 -6.29
N PHE A 225 -16.34 -14.10 -6.95
CA PHE A 225 -15.60 -13.98 -8.21
C PHE A 225 -16.46 -14.25 -9.45
N ALA A 226 -17.66 -14.80 -9.29
CA ALA A 226 -18.42 -15.33 -10.40
C ALA A 226 -19.25 -14.24 -11.11
N ASP A 227 -19.10 -14.15 -12.43
CA ASP A 227 -20.04 -13.43 -13.30
C ASP A 227 -21.21 -14.35 -13.61
N GLY A 228 -22.20 -14.47 -12.72
CA GLY A 228 -23.39 -15.26 -12.98
C GLY A 228 -23.97 -15.97 -11.76
N ASP A 229 -23.53 -17.17 -11.45
CA ASP A 229 -23.95 -17.86 -10.22
C ASP A 229 -23.09 -17.39 -9.05
N ARG A 230 -23.72 -16.80 -8.04
CA ARG A 230 -23.04 -16.23 -6.86
C ARG A 230 -22.21 -17.24 -6.07
N VAL A 231 -22.52 -18.53 -6.15
CA VAL A 231 -21.84 -19.60 -5.40
C VAL A 231 -21.57 -20.77 -6.33
N THR A 232 -20.31 -21.14 -6.49
CA THR A 232 -19.90 -22.31 -7.24
C THR A 232 -20.31 -23.62 -6.51
N GLU A 233 -20.35 -24.75 -7.22
CA GLU A 233 -20.62 -26.05 -6.59
C GLU A 233 -19.57 -26.43 -5.55
N GLU A 234 -18.28 -26.05 -5.78
CA GLU A 234 -17.17 -26.30 -4.86
C GLU A 234 -17.29 -25.45 -3.59
N GLU A 235 -17.65 -24.19 -3.73
CA GLU A 235 -17.89 -23.30 -2.59
C GLU A 235 -19.11 -23.75 -1.78
N ARG A 236 -20.17 -24.18 -2.46
CA ARG A 236 -21.36 -24.75 -1.80
C ARG A 236 -20.99 -26.00 -1.00
N ALA A 237 -20.22 -26.90 -1.59
CA ALA A 237 -19.75 -28.10 -0.91
C ALA A 237 -18.85 -27.75 0.30
N ALA A 238 -18.00 -26.73 0.18
CA ALA A 238 -17.18 -26.25 1.29
C ALA A 238 -18.02 -25.64 2.42
N LEU A 239 -19.01 -24.82 2.09
CA LEU A 239 -19.94 -24.24 3.07
C LEU A 239 -20.73 -25.33 3.79
N ASP A 240 -21.28 -26.30 3.04
CA ASP A 240 -22.04 -27.42 3.58
C ASP A 240 -21.17 -28.33 4.47
N GLN A 241 -19.93 -28.59 4.07
CA GLN A 241 -18.96 -29.37 4.86
C GLN A 241 -18.74 -28.82 6.25
N TYR A 242 -18.72 -27.50 6.39
CA TYR A 242 -18.53 -26.82 7.66
C TYR A 242 -19.85 -26.41 8.34
N GLY A 243 -21.00 -26.79 7.75
CA GLY A 243 -22.34 -26.54 8.31
C GLY A 243 -22.73 -25.06 8.29
N ILE A 244 -22.24 -24.32 7.29
CA ILE A 244 -22.60 -22.90 7.13
C ILE A 244 -23.95 -22.81 6.42
N VAL A 245 -24.93 -22.23 7.10
CA VAL A 245 -26.30 -22.10 6.63
C VAL A 245 -26.58 -20.67 6.22
N PHE A 246 -26.77 -20.46 4.91
CA PHE A 246 -27.30 -19.20 4.39
C PHE A 246 -28.83 -19.29 4.29
N GLY A 247 -29.50 -18.27 4.82
CA GLY A 247 -30.92 -18.06 4.58
C GLY A 247 -31.16 -17.58 3.13
N THR A 248 -32.44 -17.42 2.78
CA THR A 248 -32.87 -16.91 1.47
C THR A 248 -32.63 -15.40 1.26
N ILE A 249 -31.77 -14.77 2.04
CA ILE A 249 -31.55 -13.32 2.04
C ILE A 249 -30.45 -13.00 1.05
N ASP A 250 -30.81 -12.75 -0.19
CA ASP A 250 -29.91 -12.38 -1.29
C ASP A 250 -29.09 -11.10 -1.04
N ASP A 251 -29.55 -10.22 -0.15
CA ASP A 251 -28.95 -8.87 0.02
C ASP A 251 -27.79 -8.81 1.01
N MET A 252 -27.46 -9.88 1.70
CA MET A 252 -26.43 -9.88 2.76
C MET A 252 -25.22 -10.77 2.50
N TRP A 253 -25.04 -11.22 1.27
CA TRP A 253 -23.84 -11.97 0.91
C TRP A 253 -22.60 -11.06 0.98
N PRO A 254 -21.59 -11.46 1.74
CA PRO A 254 -20.32 -10.74 1.74
C PRO A 254 -19.50 -11.08 0.49
N ASP A 255 -18.51 -10.26 0.18
CA ASP A 255 -17.59 -10.53 -0.93
C ASP A 255 -16.67 -11.73 -0.67
N ALA A 256 -16.39 -12.03 0.61
CA ALA A 256 -15.73 -13.27 0.99
C ALA A 256 -16.11 -13.75 2.39
N ILE A 257 -16.06 -15.08 2.56
CA ILE A 257 -16.26 -15.76 3.84
C ILE A 257 -15.02 -16.59 4.16
N LEU A 258 -14.47 -16.35 5.32
CA LEU A 258 -13.33 -17.07 5.87
C LEU A 258 -13.75 -17.82 7.12
N TYR A 259 -13.19 -19.00 7.33
CA TYR A 259 -13.49 -19.85 8.48
C TYR A 259 -12.23 -20.33 9.17
N ASN A 260 -12.21 -20.23 10.48
CA ASN A 260 -11.17 -20.82 11.33
C ASN A 260 -11.70 -22.12 11.96
N PRO A 261 -11.28 -23.31 11.47
CA PRO A 261 -11.77 -24.58 11.98
C PRO A 261 -11.39 -24.87 13.43
N ALA A 262 -10.29 -24.34 13.91
CA ALA A 262 -9.81 -24.56 15.27
C ALA A 262 -10.63 -23.79 16.31
N GLU A 263 -11.18 -22.64 15.93
CA GLU A 263 -11.93 -21.76 16.81
C GLU A 263 -13.42 -21.71 16.49
N GLU A 264 -13.85 -22.40 15.44
CA GLU A 264 -15.22 -22.37 14.88
C GLU A 264 -15.74 -20.95 14.60
N LYS A 265 -14.84 -20.07 14.12
CA LYS A 265 -15.12 -18.65 13.85
C LYS A 265 -15.26 -18.37 12.37
N LEU A 266 -16.24 -17.55 12.03
CA LEU A 266 -16.41 -16.97 10.71
C LEU A 266 -15.88 -15.53 10.70
N TRP A 267 -15.21 -15.17 9.62
CA TRP A 267 -14.79 -13.80 9.31
C TRP A 267 -15.28 -13.41 7.93
N PHE A 268 -15.73 -12.19 7.79
CA PHE A 268 -16.35 -11.70 6.56
C PHE A 268 -15.52 -10.54 5.97
N ILE A 269 -15.47 -10.44 4.67
CA ILE A 269 -14.79 -9.37 3.95
C ILE A 269 -15.77 -8.69 3.00
N GLU A 270 -15.73 -7.36 2.98
CA GLU A 270 -16.40 -6.47 2.05
C GLU A 270 -15.36 -5.67 1.28
N ALA A 271 -15.31 -5.82 -0.03
CA ALA A 271 -14.34 -5.16 -0.90
C ALA A 271 -14.99 -3.96 -1.58
N VAL A 272 -14.74 -2.77 -1.07
CA VAL A 272 -15.44 -1.56 -1.52
C VAL A 272 -14.69 -0.87 -2.65
N THR A 273 -15.33 -0.83 -3.82
CA THR A 273 -14.90 -0.04 -4.97
C THR A 273 -15.89 1.08 -5.30
N SER A 274 -17.18 0.88 -5.06
CA SER A 274 -18.24 1.86 -5.26
C SER A 274 -19.15 2.01 -4.04
N ASP A 275 -19.61 0.90 -3.46
CA ASP A 275 -20.50 0.81 -2.31
C ASP A 275 -20.33 -0.55 -1.63
N GLY A 276 -21.02 -0.82 -0.55
CA GLY A 276 -21.06 -2.12 0.11
C GLY A 276 -20.26 -2.23 1.39
N GLU A 277 -20.02 -1.11 2.10
CA GLU A 277 -19.36 -1.11 3.41
C GLU A 277 -20.10 -2.00 4.43
N ALA A 278 -19.34 -2.51 5.40
CA ALA A 278 -19.89 -3.24 6.54
C ALA A 278 -20.59 -2.29 7.52
N ASP A 279 -21.81 -1.89 7.19
CA ASP A 279 -22.66 -1.09 8.06
C ASP A 279 -23.28 -1.96 9.18
N LEU A 280 -24.02 -1.31 10.09
CA LEU A 280 -24.62 -1.99 11.24
C LEU A 280 -25.61 -3.08 10.81
N HIS A 281 -26.45 -2.80 9.80
CA HIS A 281 -27.45 -3.75 9.29
C HIS A 281 -26.80 -4.99 8.69
N LYS A 282 -25.72 -4.78 7.91
CA LYS A 282 -24.96 -5.89 7.30
C LYS A 282 -24.27 -6.74 8.37
N VAL A 283 -23.68 -6.13 9.38
CA VAL A 283 -23.06 -6.84 10.50
C VAL A 283 -24.08 -7.68 11.28
N GLU A 284 -25.28 -7.16 11.56
CA GLU A 284 -26.36 -7.92 12.21
C GLU A 284 -26.80 -9.13 11.37
N GLY A 285 -26.88 -8.97 10.04
CA GLY A 285 -27.16 -10.08 9.13
C GLY A 285 -26.09 -11.15 9.15
N LEU A 286 -24.79 -10.76 9.10
CA LEU A 286 -23.65 -11.67 9.16
C LEU A 286 -23.59 -12.42 10.52
N GLN A 287 -23.90 -11.75 11.61
CA GLN A 287 -24.03 -12.39 12.92
C GLN A 287 -25.18 -13.41 12.95
N THR A 288 -26.28 -13.11 12.27
CA THR A 288 -27.42 -14.06 12.14
C THR A 288 -27.00 -15.31 11.38
N ILE A 289 -26.19 -15.18 10.32
CA ILE A 289 -25.61 -16.33 9.60
C ILE A 289 -24.76 -17.19 10.56
N CYS A 290 -23.90 -16.55 11.37
CA CYS A 290 -23.10 -17.26 12.36
C CYS A 290 -23.99 -18.04 13.36
N ASN A 291 -25.02 -17.40 13.90
CA ASN A 291 -25.94 -18.00 14.87
C ASN A 291 -26.68 -19.20 14.28
N ASN A 292 -27.21 -19.05 13.05
CA ASN A 292 -27.91 -20.13 12.35
C ASN A 292 -27.00 -21.31 12.01
N SER A 293 -25.74 -21.07 11.80
CA SER A 293 -24.69 -22.05 11.52
C SER A 293 -24.06 -22.66 12.76
N GLY A 294 -24.43 -22.19 13.97
CA GLY A 294 -23.78 -22.58 15.22
C GLY A 294 -22.29 -22.19 15.28
N LYS A 295 -21.92 -21.11 14.61
CA LYS A 295 -20.54 -20.60 14.52
C LYS A 295 -20.37 -19.30 15.29
N ILE A 296 -19.14 -19.01 15.68
CA ILE A 296 -18.81 -17.78 16.36
C ILE A 296 -18.53 -16.68 15.32
N TYR A 297 -19.11 -15.49 15.51
CA TYR A 297 -18.76 -14.32 14.74
C TYR A 297 -17.35 -13.84 15.14
N GLY A 298 -16.38 -13.96 14.24
CA GLY A 298 -15.00 -13.55 14.44
C GLY A 298 -14.78 -12.07 14.15
N GLY A 299 -15.47 -11.53 13.15
CA GLY A 299 -15.39 -10.15 12.74
C GLY A 299 -15.74 -9.92 11.28
N THR A 300 -15.76 -8.65 10.89
CA THR A 300 -15.93 -8.21 9.51
C THR A 300 -14.90 -7.14 9.19
N THR A 301 -14.31 -7.20 8.00
CA THR A 301 -13.37 -6.21 7.49
C THR A 301 -13.90 -5.60 6.21
N THR A 302 -13.99 -4.28 6.18
CA THR A 302 -14.17 -3.52 4.94
C THR A 302 -12.82 -3.22 4.35
N THR A 303 -12.60 -3.59 3.09
CA THR A 303 -11.33 -3.39 2.39
C THR A 303 -11.48 -2.34 1.30
N TYR A 304 -10.46 -1.48 1.17
CA TYR A 304 -10.39 -0.41 0.18
C TYR A 304 -9.08 -0.48 -0.59
N GLU A 305 -9.07 -0.02 -1.84
CA GLU A 305 -7.81 0.07 -2.60
C GLU A 305 -6.87 1.12 -2.01
N THR A 306 -7.40 2.30 -1.63
CA THR A 306 -6.59 3.45 -1.20
C THR A 306 -7.23 4.21 -0.04
N TRP A 307 -6.43 5.01 0.65
CA TRP A 307 -6.90 5.98 1.64
C TRP A 307 -7.89 6.98 1.05
N LYS A 308 -7.69 7.36 -0.22
CA LYS A 308 -8.58 8.28 -0.93
C LYS A 308 -9.97 7.66 -1.12
N CYS A 309 -10.04 6.37 -1.46
CA CYS A 309 -11.32 5.65 -1.56
C CYS A 309 -12.02 5.64 -0.21
N LEU A 310 -11.35 5.26 0.88
CA LEU A 310 -11.91 5.30 2.23
C LEU A 310 -12.41 6.71 2.59
N ALA A 311 -11.54 7.73 2.44
CA ALA A 311 -11.89 9.10 2.82
C ALA A 311 -13.09 9.63 2.02
N SER A 312 -13.14 9.39 0.71
CA SER A 312 -14.25 9.79 -0.15
C SER A 312 -15.56 9.14 0.26
N ARG A 313 -15.54 7.84 0.58
CA ARG A 313 -16.72 7.09 1.00
C ARG A 313 -17.22 7.52 2.38
N GLN A 314 -16.34 7.60 3.36
CA GLN A 314 -16.74 7.94 4.73
C GLN A 314 -17.11 9.43 4.89
N GLN A 315 -16.65 10.30 4.00
CA GLN A 315 -17.09 11.70 3.98
C GLN A 315 -18.55 11.83 3.58
N SER A 316 -19.06 10.98 2.69
CA SER A 316 -20.44 11.01 2.21
C SER A 316 -21.39 10.13 3.02
N GLU A 317 -20.95 8.94 3.44
CA GLU A 317 -21.81 7.90 4.03
C GLU A 317 -21.62 7.74 5.54
N ASN A 318 -20.37 7.73 6.02
CA ASN A 318 -20.01 7.49 7.43
C ASN A 318 -20.75 6.28 8.05
N ASN A 319 -20.77 5.17 7.34
CA ASN A 319 -21.63 4.02 7.59
C ASN A 319 -20.90 2.77 8.13
N LEU A 320 -19.58 2.86 8.39
CA LEU A 320 -18.82 1.73 8.95
C LEU A 320 -19.28 1.41 10.37
N ALA A 321 -19.70 0.18 10.60
CA ALA A 321 -20.18 -0.27 11.91
C ALA A 321 -19.06 -0.30 12.95
N PRO A 322 -19.31 0.21 14.18
CA PRO A 322 -18.36 0.09 15.29
C PRO A 322 -18.01 -1.37 15.59
N GLY A 323 -16.75 -1.63 15.90
CA GLY A 323 -16.26 -2.99 16.19
C GLY A 323 -15.81 -3.77 14.96
N THR A 324 -16.09 -3.29 13.74
CA THR A 324 -15.55 -3.86 12.50
C THR A 324 -14.12 -3.39 12.25
N TYR A 325 -13.54 -3.85 11.16
CA TYR A 325 -12.16 -3.55 10.79
C TYR A 325 -12.07 -2.92 9.40
N ILE A 326 -10.99 -2.19 9.18
CA ILE A 326 -10.63 -1.59 7.91
C ILE A 326 -9.26 -2.11 7.49
N TRP A 327 -9.14 -2.49 6.23
CA TRP A 327 -7.86 -2.74 5.59
C TRP A 327 -7.76 -1.94 4.29
N ILE A 328 -6.58 -1.38 4.03
CA ILE A 328 -6.32 -0.56 2.86
C ILE A 328 -5.17 -1.20 2.08
N ARG A 329 -5.44 -1.60 0.85
CA ARG A 329 -4.52 -2.33 -0.01
C ARG A 329 -3.22 -1.58 -0.25
N GLU A 330 -3.25 -0.25 -0.38
CA GLU A 330 -2.02 0.55 -0.54
C GLU A 330 -1.14 0.60 0.72
N CYS A 331 -1.66 0.19 1.87
CA CYS A 331 -0.94 0.08 3.15
C CYS A 331 -1.16 -1.30 3.77
N PRO A 332 -0.72 -2.39 3.12
CA PRO A 332 -1.17 -3.75 3.42
C PRO A 332 -0.76 -4.26 4.80
N ASN A 333 0.21 -3.64 5.43
CA ASN A 333 0.70 -3.99 6.78
C ASN A 333 -0.05 -3.27 7.90
N LYS A 334 -1.14 -2.58 7.61
CA LYS A 334 -1.98 -1.88 8.60
C LYS A 334 -3.37 -2.48 8.67
N HIS A 335 -3.87 -2.62 9.88
CA HIS A 335 -5.19 -3.12 10.22
C HIS A 335 -5.80 -2.20 11.27
N PHE A 336 -6.95 -1.63 10.99
CA PHE A 336 -7.60 -0.62 11.84
C PHE A 336 -8.92 -1.16 12.37
N LYS A 337 -9.24 -0.85 13.62
CA LYS A 337 -10.55 -1.12 14.21
C LYS A 337 -11.40 0.14 14.21
N VAL A 338 -12.65 0.00 13.77
CA VAL A 338 -13.66 1.06 13.84
C VAL A 338 -14.16 1.15 15.29
N CYS A 339 -14.10 2.34 15.89
CA CYS A 339 -14.49 2.60 17.27
C CYS A 339 -15.86 3.28 17.36
#